data_c79952345bbe80d376506dd2d23ddd95
#
_entry.id   c79952345bbe80d376506dd2d23ddd95
#
_cell.length_a   1.000
_cell.length_b   1.000
_cell.length_c   1.000
_cell.angle_alpha   90.00
_cell.angle_beta   90.00
_cell.angle_gamma   90.00
#
_symmetry.space_group_name_H-M   'P 1'
#
loop_
_entity.id
_entity.type
_entity.pdbx_description
1 polymer ?
#
loop_
_entity_poly.entity_id
_entity_poly.type
_entity_poly.pdbx_seq_one_letter_code
_entity_poly.pdbx_strand_id
1 'polypeptide(L)'
;ERISDIQNVSDSILRELLKQKRNVVPNYKTPVIIVADYLTPAEIVGMEKTNLLGFVLVSGGKTSHVAVLAHSLNIPCLVGLSDLFNIVNNGDLIILDAIKGEIVVNPEPEVLSEAKKQISFLKAQQESYNEDSLLPAITTDGVRVELKVNISGAENLDKLFNTGAEGVGLFRTEFLLMNSQFPTEAEETDVYTEIVEKSTLYGPLTIRTWDVGGDKVVDALAIKEENPILGWRAIRFCLANKELFVPQLRSILRASAFGKVQIMFPMISGVEELEESLALLEEVKQELRRKMIPFDEQIPVGIMIEVPSAALCSDALAKKVDFFSVG
;
A
#
# COMPACT_ATOMS: atom_id res chain seq x y z
N GLU A 1 18.44 -7.81 -10.71
CA GLU A 1 17.71 -8.13 -9.46
C GLU A 1 18.20 -9.46 -8.85
N ARG A 2 18.09 -10.61 -9.53
CA ARG A 2 18.55 -11.92 -8.96
C ARG A 2 20.04 -11.96 -8.60
N ILE A 3 20.90 -11.21 -9.27
CA ILE A 3 22.35 -11.17 -8.97
C ILE A 3 22.58 -10.43 -7.66
N SER A 4 21.88 -9.33 -7.41
CA SER A 4 21.98 -8.58 -6.14
C SER A 4 21.45 -9.39 -4.94
N ASP A 5 20.39 -10.18 -5.13
CA ASP A 5 19.85 -11.04 -4.09
C ASP A 5 20.84 -12.16 -3.71
N ILE A 6 21.48 -12.78 -4.70
CA ILE A 6 22.53 -13.79 -4.48
C ILE A 6 23.75 -13.17 -3.79
N GLN A 7 24.17 -11.98 -4.20
CA GLN A 7 25.25 -11.25 -3.54
C GLN A 7 24.92 -10.91 -2.10
N ASN A 8 23.71 -10.43 -1.82
CA ASN A 8 23.24 -10.13 -0.46
C ASN A 8 23.25 -11.35 0.45
N VAL A 9 22.79 -12.50 -0.03
CA VAL A 9 22.82 -13.76 0.71
C VAL A 9 24.27 -14.20 0.94
N SER A 10 25.11 -14.15 -0.10
CA SER A 10 26.54 -14.51 -0.01
C SER A 10 27.27 -13.64 1.00
N ASP A 11 27.08 -12.32 0.94
CA ASP A 11 27.70 -11.37 1.88
C ASP A 11 27.20 -11.57 3.30
N SER A 12 25.91 -11.90 3.48
CA SER A 12 25.36 -12.22 4.81
C SER A 12 26.00 -13.46 5.41
N ILE A 13 26.19 -14.52 4.62
CA ILE A 13 26.84 -15.76 5.04
C ILE A 13 28.34 -15.51 5.34
N LEU A 14 29.03 -14.78 4.47
CA LEU A 14 30.45 -14.45 4.68
C LEU A 14 30.66 -13.63 5.96
N ARG A 15 29.82 -12.65 6.23
CA ARG A 15 29.90 -11.82 7.45
C ARG A 15 29.65 -12.64 8.71
N GLU A 16 28.67 -13.56 8.67
CA GLU A 16 28.39 -14.47 9.79
C GLU A 16 29.57 -15.40 10.05
N LEU A 17 30.15 -15.98 9.01
CA LEU A 17 31.33 -16.86 9.10
C LEU A 17 32.58 -16.12 9.62
N LEU A 18 32.75 -14.87 9.18
CA LEU A 18 33.90 -14.05 9.60
C LEU A 18 33.67 -13.37 10.97
N LYS A 19 32.51 -13.58 11.62
CA LYS A 19 32.10 -12.90 12.86
C LYS A 19 32.26 -11.38 12.80
N GLN A 20 32.14 -10.82 11.62
CA GLN A 20 32.13 -9.36 11.45
C GLN A 20 30.80 -8.84 11.97
N LYS A 21 30.85 -7.98 13.00
CA LYS A 21 29.65 -7.28 13.45
C LYS A 21 29.07 -6.53 12.26
N ARG A 22 27.76 -6.65 12.03
CA ARG A 22 27.03 -5.74 11.12
C ARG A 22 27.54 -4.32 11.39
N ASN A 23 27.94 -3.61 10.35
CA ASN A 23 28.12 -2.17 10.47
C ASN A 23 26.76 -1.61 10.84
N VAL A 24 26.54 -1.44 12.13
CA VAL A 24 25.37 -0.70 12.62
C VAL A 24 25.53 0.67 12.02
N VAL A 25 24.55 1.11 11.25
CA VAL A 25 24.52 2.47 10.72
C VAL A 25 24.81 3.40 11.90
N PRO A 26 25.85 4.23 11.83
CA PRO A 26 26.28 5.00 12.99
C PRO A 26 25.12 5.88 13.46
N ASN A 27 24.92 5.92 14.77
CA ASN A 27 23.94 6.80 15.38
C ASN A 27 24.39 8.26 15.13
N TYR A 28 23.74 8.95 14.21
CA TYR A 28 24.08 10.33 13.82
C TYR A 28 23.22 11.31 14.62
N LYS A 29 23.90 12.24 15.31
CA LYS A 29 23.24 13.27 16.14
C LYS A 29 22.89 14.54 15.36
N THR A 30 23.37 14.66 14.14
CA THR A 30 23.15 15.80 13.24
C THR A 30 22.44 15.35 11.97
N PRO A 31 21.72 16.24 11.27
CA PRO A 31 21.10 15.91 9.99
C PRO A 31 22.12 15.40 8.96
N VAL A 32 21.84 14.24 8.34
CA VAL A 32 22.75 13.58 7.41
C VAL A 32 22.02 13.08 6.16
N ILE A 33 22.75 13.01 5.06
CA ILE A 33 22.42 12.23 3.87
C ILE A 33 23.35 11.02 3.86
N ILE A 34 22.80 9.83 3.79
CA ILE A 34 23.58 8.59 3.75
C ILE A 34 23.95 8.28 2.31
N VAL A 35 25.24 8.07 2.07
CA VAL A 35 25.79 7.63 0.79
C VAL A 35 26.30 6.22 0.96
N ALA A 36 25.77 5.28 0.16
CA ALA A 36 26.14 3.87 0.23
C ALA A 36 26.16 3.23 -1.16
N ASP A 37 26.84 2.10 -1.29
CA ASP A 37 26.76 1.31 -2.52
C ASP A 37 25.34 0.73 -2.65
N TYR A 38 24.87 0.08 -1.62
CA TYR A 38 23.50 -0.37 -1.47
C TYR A 38 23.07 -0.38 0.00
N LEU A 39 21.76 -0.40 0.25
CA LEU A 39 21.16 -0.62 1.57
C LEU A 39 20.13 -1.73 1.48
N THR A 40 20.01 -2.50 2.53
CA THR A 40 18.93 -3.48 2.65
C THR A 40 17.67 -2.83 3.25
N PRO A 41 16.47 -3.34 2.94
CA PRO A 41 15.24 -2.85 3.58
C PRO A 41 15.31 -2.88 5.12
N ALA A 42 15.91 -3.93 5.68
CA ALA A 42 16.07 -4.07 7.13
C ALA A 42 16.97 -2.99 7.74
N GLU A 43 18.03 -2.58 7.03
CA GLU A 43 18.89 -1.47 7.47
C GLU A 43 18.13 -0.14 7.47
N ILE A 44 17.35 0.15 6.42
CA ILE A 44 16.55 1.39 6.34
C ILE A 44 15.49 1.44 7.45
N VAL A 45 14.82 0.34 7.72
CA VAL A 45 13.81 0.27 8.80
C VAL A 45 14.46 0.49 10.17
N GLY A 46 15.66 -0.05 10.37
CA GLY A 46 16.43 0.08 11.62
C GLY A 46 17.12 1.43 11.83
N MET A 47 17.12 2.33 10.84
CA MET A 47 17.74 3.66 10.95
C MET A 47 16.89 4.61 11.79
N GLU A 48 17.56 5.46 12.58
CA GLU A 48 16.92 6.58 13.24
C GLU A 48 16.52 7.64 12.21
N LYS A 49 15.22 7.92 12.10
CA LYS A 49 14.66 8.79 11.07
C LYS A 49 14.75 10.28 11.38
N THR A 50 14.96 10.65 12.65
CA THR A 50 14.89 12.04 13.12
C THR A 50 15.88 12.97 12.42
N ASN A 51 17.09 12.48 12.13
CA ASN A 51 18.16 13.24 11.49
C ASN A 51 18.53 12.72 10.09
N LEU A 52 17.71 11.82 9.53
CA LEU A 52 17.96 11.28 8.20
C LEU A 52 17.26 12.14 7.15
N LEU A 53 18.04 12.85 6.34
CA LEU A 53 17.53 13.75 5.30
C LEU A 53 17.35 13.06 3.95
N GLY A 54 18.04 11.95 3.70
CA GLY A 54 17.93 11.21 2.45
C GLY A 54 18.99 10.14 2.27
N PHE A 55 18.85 9.39 1.18
CA PHE A 55 19.80 8.36 0.74
C PHE A 55 20.30 8.65 -0.67
N VAL A 56 21.56 8.33 -0.92
CA VAL A 56 22.12 8.27 -2.27
C VAL A 56 22.82 6.94 -2.43
N LEU A 57 22.37 6.13 -3.40
CA LEU A 57 22.87 4.78 -3.62
C LEU A 57 23.53 4.66 -4.99
N VAL A 58 24.69 4.03 -5.01
CA VAL A 58 25.42 3.73 -6.24
C VAL A 58 24.67 2.69 -7.06
N SER A 59 24.22 1.63 -6.39
CA SER A 59 23.53 0.50 -7.00
C SER A 59 22.01 0.62 -6.82
N GLY A 60 21.27 0.04 -7.77
CA GLY A 60 19.80 -0.03 -7.71
C GLY A 60 19.09 0.72 -8.83
N GLY A 61 17.81 0.45 -8.99
CA GLY A 61 16.91 1.09 -9.94
C GLY A 61 15.69 1.71 -9.24
N LYS A 62 14.92 2.51 -9.98
CA LYS A 62 13.70 3.18 -9.46
C LYS A 62 12.67 2.21 -8.88
N THR A 63 12.66 0.97 -9.35
CA THR A 63 11.77 -0.12 -8.90
C THR A 63 12.38 -1.03 -7.85
N SER A 64 13.58 -0.72 -7.35
CA SER A 64 14.20 -1.52 -6.29
C SER A 64 13.40 -1.43 -4.99
N HIS A 65 13.38 -2.51 -4.21
CA HIS A 65 12.70 -2.56 -2.91
C HIS A 65 13.11 -1.40 -1.98
N VAL A 66 14.35 -0.96 -2.07
CA VAL A 66 14.88 0.18 -1.29
C VAL A 66 14.28 1.50 -1.75
N ALA A 67 14.17 1.73 -3.05
CA ALA A 67 13.57 2.96 -3.58
C ALA A 67 12.06 3.02 -3.23
N VAL A 68 11.35 1.90 -3.34
CA VAL A 68 9.94 1.79 -2.94
C VAL A 68 9.78 2.06 -1.45
N LEU A 69 10.64 1.48 -0.62
CA LEU A 69 10.60 1.67 0.84
C LEU A 69 10.93 3.11 1.23
N ALA A 70 11.96 3.73 0.63
CA ALA A 70 12.30 5.13 0.86
C ALA A 70 11.14 6.05 0.52
N HIS A 71 10.46 5.79 -0.61
CA HIS A 71 9.27 6.52 -1.01
C HIS A 71 8.12 6.36 0.00
N SER A 72 7.85 5.13 0.46
CA SER A 72 6.80 4.87 1.47
C SER A 72 7.09 5.54 2.82
N LEU A 73 8.36 5.71 3.15
CA LEU A 73 8.82 6.41 4.35
C LEU A 73 8.94 7.93 4.15
N ASN A 74 8.63 8.43 2.95
CA ASN A 74 8.77 9.83 2.55
C ASN A 74 10.20 10.39 2.74
N ILE A 75 11.21 9.54 2.45
CA ILE A 75 12.63 9.89 2.55
C ILE A 75 13.17 10.10 1.13
N PRO A 76 13.73 11.27 0.80
CA PRO A 76 14.35 11.51 -0.49
C PRO A 76 15.43 10.47 -0.81
N CYS A 77 15.36 9.86 -2.00
CA CYS A 77 16.30 8.82 -2.41
C CYS A 77 16.71 8.98 -3.87
N LEU A 78 18.02 8.92 -4.12
CA LEU A 78 18.57 8.76 -5.47
C LEU A 78 19.32 7.44 -5.58
N VAL A 79 19.18 6.78 -6.72
CA VAL A 79 19.81 5.49 -7.01
C VAL A 79 20.49 5.48 -8.38
N GLY A 80 21.53 4.68 -8.55
CA GLY A 80 22.19 4.48 -9.83
C GLY A 80 23.30 5.52 -10.14
N LEU A 81 23.96 6.05 -9.13
CA LEU A 81 25.05 7.03 -9.27
C LEU A 81 26.42 6.37 -9.17
N SER A 82 26.90 5.77 -10.26
CA SER A 82 28.10 4.90 -10.31
C SER A 82 29.40 5.54 -9.83
N ASP A 83 29.58 6.85 -10.03
CA ASP A 83 30.85 7.54 -9.71
C ASP A 83 30.84 8.31 -8.38
N LEU A 84 29.82 8.11 -7.57
CA LEU A 84 29.56 8.91 -6.38
C LEU A 84 30.71 8.89 -5.36
N PHE A 85 31.32 7.73 -5.10
CA PHE A 85 32.42 7.60 -4.14
C PHE A 85 33.74 8.28 -4.58
N ASN A 86 33.84 8.63 -5.85
CA ASN A 86 35.00 9.38 -6.35
C ASN A 86 34.91 10.88 -6.03
N ILE A 87 33.71 11.39 -5.73
CA ILE A 87 33.43 12.82 -5.59
C ILE A 87 32.90 13.21 -4.22
N VAL A 88 32.49 12.24 -3.39
CA VAL A 88 31.91 12.50 -2.06
C VAL A 88 32.78 11.91 -0.97
N ASN A 89 33.07 12.73 0.06
CA ASN A 89 33.78 12.30 1.27
C ASN A 89 32.86 12.43 2.49
N ASN A 90 33.18 11.70 3.55
CA ASN A 90 32.45 11.79 4.79
C ASN A 90 32.57 13.17 5.42
N GLY A 91 31.47 13.84 5.67
CA GLY A 91 31.42 15.21 6.20
C GLY A 91 31.21 16.28 5.14
N ASP A 92 31.21 15.94 3.86
CA ASP A 92 30.87 16.88 2.80
C ASP A 92 29.45 17.41 2.92
N LEU A 93 29.24 18.66 2.55
CA LEU A 93 27.92 19.27 2.44
C LEU A 93 27.28 18.87 1.11
N ILE A 94 26.07 18.30 1.18
CA ILE A 94 25.39 17.78 0.00
C ILE A 94 23.98 18.41 -0.12
N ILE A 95 23.62 18.82 -1.34
CA ILE A 95 22.24 19.08 -1.73
C ILE A 95 21.74 17.86 -2.51
N LEU A 96 20.61 17.27 -2.08
CA LEU A 96 19.93 16.15 -2.72
C LEU A 96 18.57 16.61 -3.24
N ASP A 97 18.41 16.67 -4.55
CA ASP A 97 17.12 16.94 -5.21
C ASP A 97 16.60 15.65 -5.86
N ALA A 98 15.75 14.93 -5.12
CA ALA A 98 15.18 13.67 -5.59
C ALA A 98 14.11 13.87 -6.69
N ILE A 99 13.57 15.08 -6.84
CA ILE A 99 12.59 15.40 -7.89
C ILE A 99 13.30 15.57 -9.23
N LYS A 100 14.38 16.37 -9.24
CA LYS A 100 15.20 16.58 -10.44
C LYS A 100 16.15 15.42 -10.73
N GLY A 101 16.44 14.59 -9.74
CA GLY A 101 17.44 13.52 -9.85
C GLY A 101 18.87 14.03 -9.78
N GLU A 102 19.12 15.09 -9.03
CA GLU A 102 20.40 15.80 -8.97
C GLU A 102 21.01 15.76 -7.57
N ILE A 103 22.36 15.75 -7.54
CA ILE A 103 23.15 15.89 -6.34
C ILE A 103 24.22 16.96 -6.57
N VAL A 104 24.40 17.86 -5.60
CA VAL A 104 25.46 18.87 -5.61
C VAL A 104 26.32 18.68 -4.36
N VAL A 105 27.61 18.41 -4.56
CA VAL A 105 28.58 18.20 -3.49
C VAL A 105 29.35 19.48 -3.27
N ASN A 106 29.49 19.90 -2.00
CA ASN A 106 30.15 21.12 -1.57
C ASN A 106 29.70 22.34 -2.40
N PRO A 107 28.37 22.66 -2.39
CA PRO A 107 27.80 23.73 -3.20
C PRO A 107 28.40 25.11 -2.84
N GLU A 108 28.51 25.94 -3.85
CA GLU A 108 28.83 27.36 -3.66
C GLU A 108 27.76 28.05 -2.78
N PRO A 109 28.11 29.13 -2.04
CA PRO A 109 27.20 29.79 -1.10
C PRO A 109 25.87 30.24 -1.73
N GLU A 110 25.90 30.68 -2.99
CA GLU A 110 24.71 31.09 -3.72
C GLU A 110 23.76 29.92 -4.00
N VAL A 111 24.32 28.80 -4.47
CA VAL A 111 23.56 27.55 -4.75
C VAL A 111 22.95 26.99 -3.46
N LEU A 112 23.73 27.03 -2.37
CA LEU A 112 23.22 26.61 -1.05
C LEU A 112 22.07 27.50 -0.56
N SER A 113 22.20 28.83 -0.76
CA SER A 113 21.18 29.80 -0.37
C SER A 113 19.87 29.56 -1.15
N GLU A 114 19.98 29.30 -2.43
CA GLU A 114 18.82 29.01 -3.29
C GLU A 114 18.15 27.70 -2.89
N ALA A 115 18.91 26.64 -2.64
CA ALA A 115 18.38 25.37 -2.16
C ALA A 115 17.65 25.51 -0.81
N LYS A 116 18.18 26.31 0.13
CA LYS A 116 17.51 26.59 1.39
C LYS A 116 16.19 27.34 1.22
N LYS A 117 16.13 28.31 0.30
CA LYS A 117 14.87 29.00 -0.04
C LYS A 117 13.85 28.03 -0.63
N GLN A 118 14.29 27.15 -1.52
CA GLN A 118 13.42 26.14 -2.13
C GLN A 118 12.88 25.15 -1.07
N ILE A 119 13.71 24.69 -0.13
CA ILE A 119 13.27 23.84 1.00
C ILE A 119 12.25 24.59 1.86
N SER A 120 12.49 25.87 2.18
CA SER A 120 11.56 26.67 2.96
C SER A 120 10.23 26.87 2.25
N PHE A 121 10.27 27.11 0.94
CA PHE A 121 9.06 27.20 0.11
C PHE A 121 8.27 25.90 0.09
N LEU A 122 8.93 24.76 -0.14
CA LEU A 122 8.27 23.44 -0.13
C LEU A 122 7.66 23.11 1.23
N LYS A 123 8.33 23.48 2.33
CA LYS A 123 7.78 23.30 3.68
C LYS A 123 6.54 24.16 3.91
N ALA A 124 6.61 25.44 3.56
CA ALA A 124 5.46 26.34 3.69
C ALA A 124 4.28 25.90 2.83
N GLN A 125 4.55 25.40 1.62
CA GLN A 125 3.51 24.82 0.75
C GLN A 125 2.90 23.56 1.37
N GLN A 126 3.70 22.67 1.97
CA GLN A 126 3.21 21.49 2.65
C GLN A 126 2.37 21.84 3.89
N GLU A 127 2.77 22.85 4.65
CA GLU A 127 2.00 23.37 5.79
C GLU A 127 0.65 23.94 5.33
N SER A 128 0.62 24.73 4.24
CA SER A 128 -0.62 25.22 3.64
C SER A 128 -1.52 24.07 3.17
N TYR A 129 -0.96 23.04 2.52
CA TYR A 129 -1.76 21.88 2.11
C TYR A 129 -2.30 21.10 3.31
N ASN A 130 -1.57 21.04 4.42
CA ASN A 130 -2.05 20.38 5.63
C ASN A 130 -3.23 21.15 6.27
N GLU A 131 -3.20 22.47 6.24
CA GLU A 131 -4.32 23.30 6.70
C GLU A 131 -5.56 23.14 5.77
N ASP A 132 -5.35 23.21 4.45
CA ASP A 132 -6.41 23.04 3.46
C ASP A 132 -6.99 21.62 3.46
N SER A 133 -6.20 20.60 3.82
CA SER A 133 -6.63 19.20 3.83
C SER A 133 -7.77 18.91 4.81
N LEU A 134 -7.94 19.73 5.84
CA LEU A 134 -9.04 19.62 6.81
C LEU A 134 -10.34 20.26 6.33
N LEU A 135 -10.30 21.00 5.23
CA LEU A 135 -11.49 21.63 4.65
C LEU A 135 -12.30 20.59 3.84
N PRO A 136 -13.64 20.70 3.81
CA PRO A 136 -14.46 19.87 2.95
C PRO A 136 -14.06 20.04 1.49
N ALA A 137 -13.87 18.94 0.75
CA ALA A 137 -13.61 19.00 -0.68
C ALA A 137 -14.90 19.36 -1.43
N ILE A 138 -14.97 20.60 -1.94
CA ILE A 138 -16.12 21.15 -2.66
C ILE A 138 -15.63 21.63 -4.02
N THR A 139 -16.26 21.16 -5.09
CA THR A 139 -15.98 21.60 -6.46
C THR A 139 -16.42 23.05 -6.67
N THR A 140 -15.95 23.68 -7.76
CA THR A 140 -16.30 25.09 -8.08
C THR A 140 -17.78 25.30 -8.35
N ASP A 141 -18.52 24.26 -8.72
CA ASP A 141 -19.99 24.27 -8.90
C ASP A 141 -20.75 23.87 -7.62
N GLY A 142 -20.04 23.71 -6.48
CA GLY A 142 -20.64 23.53 -5.16
C GLY A 142 -20.95 22.07 -4.78
N VAL A 143 -20.47 21.09 -5.55
CA VAL A 143 -20.66 19.67 -5.21
C VAL A 143 -19.62 19.23 -4.19
N ARG A 144 -20.07 18.65 -3.06
CA ARG A 144 -19.18 18.04 -2.07
C ARG A 144 -18.72 16.68 -2.55
N VAL A 145 -17.41 16.44 -2.46
CA VAL A 145 -16.76 15.16 -2.76
C VAL A 145 -16.15 14.59 -1.47
N GLU A 146 -16.45 13.35 -1.13
CA GLU A 146 -15.82 12.67 0.00
C GLU A 146 -14.42 12.21 -0.38
N LEU A 147 -13.43 12.54 0.43
CA LEU A 147 -12.05 12.10 0.25
C LEU A 147 -11.77 10.88 1.12
N LYS A 148 -11.45 9.75 0.50
CA LYS A 148 -11.17 8.49 1.19
C LYS A 148 -9.76 8.02 0.89
N VAL A 149 -9.17 7.29 1.84
CA VAL A 149 -7.81 6.75 1.71
C VAL A 149 -7.80 5.29 1.27
N ASN A 150 -6.72 4.87 0.61
CA ASN A 150 -6.44 3.47 0.35
C ASN A 150 -5.44 2.98 1.38
N ILE A 151 -5.69 1.83 1.97
CA ILE A 151 -4.85 1.23 3.00
C ILE A 151 -4.50 -0.23 2.69
N SER A 152 -3.43 -0.71 3.33
CA SER A 152 -2.96 -2.09 3.25
C SER A 152 -2.84 -2.74 4.64
N GLY A 153 -3.21 -2.03 5.70
CA GLY A 153 -3.18 -2.49 7.08
C GLY A 153 -3.68 -1.42 8.05
N ALA A 154 -3.74 -1.75 9.33
CA ALA A 154 -4.18 -0.85 10.40
C ALA A 154 -3.12 0.21 10.80
N GLU A 155 -1.92 0.10 10.25
CA GLU A 155 -0.81 0.98 10.60
C GLU A 155 -1.04 2.41 10.10
N ASN A 156 -0.79 3.39 10.97
CA ASN A 156 -0.90 4.81 10.66
C ASN A 156 -2.30 5.35 10.28
N LEU A 157 -3.39 4.61 10.52
CA LEU A 157 -4.75 5.09 10.25
C LEU A 157 -5.02 6.46 10.89
N ASP A 158 -4.66 6.65 12.17
CA ASP A 158 -4.84 7.92 12.87
C ASP A 158 -4.15 9.09 12.15
N LYS A 159 -2.96 8.85 11.58
CA LYS A 159 -2.25 9.88 10.81
C LYS A 159 -2.96 10.21 9.50
N LEU A 160 -3.48 9.20 8.82
CA LEU A 160 -4.23 9.38 7.57
C LEU A 160 -5.52 10.17 7.81
N PHE A 161 -6.24 9.87 8.87
CA PHE A 161 -7.45 10.61 9.20
C PHE A 161 -7.18 12.05 9.65
N ASN A 162 -6.06 12.30 10.32
CA ASN A 162 -5.63 13.66 10.67
C ASN A 162 -5.30 14.52 9.43
N THR A 163 -5.23 13.95 8.23
CA THR A 163 -5.11 14.69 6.96
C THR A 163 -6.43 14.98 6.26
N GLY A 164 -7.56 14.83 6.95
CA GLY A 164 -8.89 15.15 6.42
C GLY A 164 -9.57 14.01 5.65
N ALA A 165 -9.05 12.78 5.74
CA ALA A 165 -9.73 11.64 5.14
C ALA A 165 -11.05 11.33 5.85
N GLU A 166 -12.10 11.08 5.06
CA GLU A 166 -13.48 10.88 5.51
C GLU A 166 -13.90 9.40 5.51
N GLY A 167 -12.94 8.48 5.45
CA GLY A 167 -13.14 7.04 5.47
C GLY A 167 -12.07 6.28 4.68
N VAL A 168 -12.26 4.97 4.61
CA VAL A 168 -11.37 4.08 3.83
C VAL A 168 -12.10 3.65 2.56
N GLY A 169 -11.64 4.17 1.42
CA GLY A 169 -12.20 3.85 0.10
C GLY A 169 -11.76 2.49 -0.43
N LEU A 170 -10.62 2.00 0.02
CA LEU A 170 -10.10 0.69 -0.36
C LEU A 170 -9.17 0.13 0.71
N PHE A 171 -9.54 -0.99 1.30
CA PHE A 171 -8.61 -1.86 2.01
C PHE A 171 -8.20 -3.02 1.11
N ARG A 172 -6.91 -3.11 0.82
CA ARG A 172 -6.31 -4.14 -0.03
C ARG A 172 -5.98 -5.37 0.80
N THR A 173 -6.81 -6.40 0.71
CA THR A 173 -6.67 -7.61 1.52
C THR A 173 -5.48 -8.49 1.13
N GLU A 174 -5.01 -8.40 -0.11
CA GLU A 174 -3.85 -9.16 -0.60
C GLU A 174 -2.56 -8.91 0.19
N PHE A 175 -2.45 -7.79 0.90
CA PHE A 175 -1.32 -7.53 1.80
C PHE A 175 -1.32 -8.43 3.05
N LEU A 176 -2.42 -9.12 3.34
CA LEU A 176 -2.47 -10.13 4.41
C LEU A 176 -1.80 -11.44 4.00
N LEU A 177 -1.51 -11.64 2.72
CA LEU A 177 -0.81 -12.83 2.22
C LEU A 177 0.68 -12.76 2.56
N MET A 178 1.01 -13.12 3.78
CA MET A 178 2.41 -13.20 4.21
C MET A 178 3.04 -14.52 3.76
N ASN A 179 4.24 -14.43 3.17
CA ASN A 179 4.98 -15.60 2.68
C ASN A 179 4.16 -16.52 1.75
N SER A 180 3.31 -15.92 0.91
CA SER A 180 2.44 -16.65 -0.02
C SER A 180 1.48 -17.64 0.65
N GLN A 181 1.07 -17.39 1.89
CA GLN A 181 0.06 -18.18 2.61
C GLN A 181 -1.17 -17.34 2.90
N PHE A 182 -2.35 -17.96 2.71
CA PHE A 182 -3.60 -17.33 3.10
C PHE A 182 -3.73 -17.32 4.62
N PRO A 183 -4.19 -16.20 5.21
CA PRO A 183 -4.50 -16.15 6.63
C PRO A 183 -5.66 -17.09 6.97
N THR A 184 -5.71 -17.51 8.21
CA THR A 184 -6.88 -18.23 8.74
C THR A 184 -8.07 -17.29 8.91
N GLU A 185 -9.29 -17.82 8.95
CA GLU A 185 -10.50 -17.03 9.20
C GLU A 185 -10.41 -16.20 10.51
N ALA A 186 -9.74 -16.74 11.53
CA ALA A 186 -9.55 -16.02 12.79
C ALA A 186 -8.63 -14.79 12.61
N GLU A 187 -7.48 -14.97 11.94
CA GLU A 187 -6.54 -13.89 11.65
C GLU A 187 -7.17 -12.81 10.78
N GLU A 188 -7.93 -13.19 9.74
CA GLU A 188 -8.68 -12.23 8.93
C GLU A 188 -9.70 -11.45 9.76
N THR A 189 -10.49 -12.15 10.57
CA THR A 189 -11.52 -11.52 11.41
C THR A 189 -10.89 -10.51 12.37
N ASP A 190 -9.77 -10.86 13.02
CA ASP A 190 -9.09 -9.99 13.96
C ASP A 190 -8.57 -8.72 13.26
N VAL A 191 -7.92 -8.87 12.12
CA VAL A 191 -7.40 -7.72 11.35
C VAL A 191 -8.54 -6.83 10.84
N TYR A 192 -9.60 -7.41 10.25
CA TYR A 192 -10.72 -6.62 9.75
C TYR A 192 -11.43 -5.89 10.90
N THR A 193 -11.62 -6.54 12.04
CA THR A 193 -12.24 -5.92 13.23
C THR A 193 -11.40 -4.76 13.73
N GLU A 194 -10.08 -4.93 13.87
CA GLU A 194 -9.17 -3.85 14.29
C GLU A 194 -9.28 -2.61 13.38
N ILE A 195 -9.29 -2.82 12.06
CA ILE A 195 -9.39 -1.74 11.08
C ILE A 195 -10.78 -1.07 11.14
N VAL A 196 -11.85 -1.85 11.27
CA VAL A 196 -13.22 -1.35 11.40
C VAL A 196 -13.36 -0.48 12.63
N GLU A 197 -12.92 -0.95 13.80
CA GLU A 197 -12.98 -0.19 15.04
C GLU A 197 -12.23 1.14 14.96
N LYS A 198 -11.04 1.14 14.37
CA LYS A 198 -10.23 2.35 14.17
C LYS A 198 -10.83 3.33 13.15
N SER A 199 -11.49 2.83 12.11
CA SER A 199 -12.06 3.67 11.03
C SER A 199 -13.47 4.16 11.31
N THR A 200 -14.20 3.55 12.25
CA THR A 200 -15.64 3.82 12.51
C THR A 200 -15.95 5.30 12.79
N LEU A 201 -15.04 6.03 13.40
CA LEU A 201 -15.23 7.47 13.70
C LEU A 201 -15.14 8.37 12.47
N TYR A 202 -14.52 7.91 11.40
CA TYR A 202 -14.18 8.72 10.24
C TYR A 202 -15.08 8.42 9.02
N GLY A 203 -15.63 7.21 8.93
CA GLY A 203 -16.50 6.85 7.82
C GLY A 203 -16.48 5.34 7.54
N PRO A 204 -17.10 4.91 6.44
CA PRO A 204 -17.16 3.51 6.09
C PRO A 204 -15.78 2.98 5.66
N LEU A 205 -15.55 1.69 5.95
CA LEU A 205 -14.42 0.92 5.45
C LEU A 205 -14.87 0.07 4.27
N THR A 206 -14.30 0.29 3.08
CA THR A 206 -14.53 -0.58 1.93
C THR A 206 -13.46 -1.67 1.89
N ILE A 207 -13.87 -2.92 2.11
CA ILE A 207 -13.00 -4.09 2.05
C ILE A 207 -13.13 -4.72 0.66
N ARG A 208 -12.02 -4.74 -0.10
CA ARG A 208 -11.95 -5.48 -1.36
C ARG A 208 -11.64 -6.94 -1.06
N THR A 209 -12.46 -7.86 -1.61
CA THR A 209 -12.15 -9.28 -1.52
C THR A 209 -10.87 -9.61 -2.27
N TRP A 210 -10.34 -10.84 -2.09
CA TRP A 210 -9.05 -11.24 -2.64
C TRP A 210 -8.85 -10.85 -4.11
N ASP A 211 -7.81 -10.05 -4.38
CA ASP A 211 -7.34 -9.74 -5.73
C ASP A 211 -5.99 -10.46 -5.96
N VAL A 212 -6.02 -11.78 -5.92
CA VAL A 212 -4.89 -12.67 -6.10
C VAL A 212 -4.99 -13.42 -7.43
N GLY A 213 -3.86 -13.81 -7.97
CA GLY A 213 -3.73 -14.42 -9.29
C GLY A 213 -2.97 -13.52 -10.26
N GLY A 214 -2.75 -13.96 -11.47
CA GLY A 214 -1.98 -13.21 -12.46
C GLY A 214 -0.51 -13.06 -12.06
N ASP A 215 -0.08 -11.83 -11.90
CA ASP A 215 1.27 -11.44 -11.45
C ASP A 215 1.45 -11.48 -9.91
N LYS A 216 0.34 -11.56 -9.19
CA LYS A 216 0.29 -11.63 -7.71
C LYS A 216 0.06 -13.07 -7.25
N VAL A 217 0.99 -13.95 -7.55
CA VAL A 217 0.81 -15.40 -7.35
C VAL A 217 1.31 -15.84 -5.97
N VAL A 218 0.45 -16.61 -5.31
CA VAL A 218 0.87 -17.65 -4.37
C VAL A 218 1.42 -18.79 -5.23
N ASP A 219 2.70 -19.10 -5.17
CA ASP A 219 3.40 -20.06 -6.06
C ASP A 219 2.68 -21.42 -6.19
N ALA A 220 1.94 -21.83 -5.15
CA ALA A 220 1.16 -23.06 -5.13
C ALA A 220 -0.11 -23.05 -6.01
N LEU A 221 -0.54 -21.87 -6.49
CA LEU A 221 -1.81 -21.68 -7.22
C LEU A 221 -1.60 -21.09 -8.62
N ALA A 222 -0.34 -21.01 -9.07
CA ALA A 222 0.03 -20.43 -10.35
C ALA A 222 -0.52 -21.27 -11.51
N ILE A 223 -1.52 -20.74 -12.21
CA ILE A 223 -1.93 -21.23 -13.52
C ILE A 223 -1.17 -20.43 -14.57
N LYS A 224 -0.52 -21.14 -15.47
CA LYS A 224 0.23 -20.52 -16.57
C LYS A 224 -0.74 -20.07 -17.65
N GLU A 225 -0.95 -18.77 -17.76
CA GLU A 225 -1.86 -18.15 -18.73
C GLU A 225 -1.12 -17.21 -19.69
N GLU A 226 -1.67 -17.00 -20.89
CA GLU A 226 -1.13 -16.04 -21.86
C GLU A 226 -1.40 -14.59 -21.44
N ASN A 227 -2.52 -14.32 -20.73
CA ASN A 227 -2.87 -13.01 -20.20
C ASN A 227 -3.22 -13.08 -18.69
N PRO A 228 -2.21 -13.15 -17.81
CA PRO A 228 -2.44 -13.33 -16.39
C PRO A 228 -3.20 -12.17 -15.72
N ILE A 229 -3.10 -10.96 -16.28
CA ILE A 229 -3.71 -9.74 -15.67
C ILE A 229 -5.24 -9.78 -15.77
N LEU A 230 -5.79 -10.22 -16.90
CA LEU A 230 -7.24 -10.29 -17.14
C LEU A 230 -7.78 -11.73 -17.10
N GLY A 231 -6.96 -12.71 -16.79
CA GLY A 231 -7.28 -14.11 -16.77
C GLY A 231 -7.77 -14.63 -15.41
N TRP A 232 -7.11 -15.70 -14.94
CA TRP A 232 -7.43 -16.40 -13.69
C TRP A 232 -6.97 -15.63 -12.46
N ARG A 233 -7.81 -14.71 -12.01
CA ARG A 233 -7.49 -13.76 -10.98
C ARG A 233 -8.75 -13.30 -10.23
N ALA A 234 -8.55 -12.83 -9.01
CA ALA A 234 -9.55 -12.14 -8.21
C ALA A 234 -10.85 -12.94 -8.07
N ILE A 235 -11.99 -12.38 -8.45
CA ILE A 235 -13.30 -13.03 -8.27
C ILE A 235 -13.38 -14.39 -8.96
N ARG A 236 -12.77 -14.60 -10.12
CA ARG A 236 -12.76 -15.89 -10.83
C ARG A 236 -12.01 -16.94 -10.03
N PHE A 237 -10.86 -16.56 -9.47
CA PHE A 237 -10.10 -17.41 -8.55
C PHE A 237 -10.94 -17.71 -7.30
N CYS A 238 -11.57 -16.71 -6.70
CA CYS A 238 -12.36 -16.84 -5.47
C CYS A 238 -13.55 -17.76 -5.65
N LEU A 239 -14.33 -17.62 -6.73
CA LEU A 239 -15.51 -18.45 -7.00
C LEU A 239 -15.15 -19.92 -7.25
N ALA A 240 -13.97 -20.19 -7.82
CA ALA A 240 -13.48 -21.54 -8.02
C ALA A 240 -12.85 -22.17 -6.77
N ASN A 241 -12.38 -21.35 -5.80
CA ASN A 241 -11.76 -21.80 -4.55
C ASN A 241 -12.59 -21.34 -3.34
N LYS A 242 -13.82 -21.85 -3.26
CA LYS A 242 -14.79 -21.45 -2.22
C LYS A 242 -14.29 -21.73 -0.81
N GLU A 243 -13.41 -22.70 -0.63
CA GLU A 243 -12.74 -23.01 0.63
C GLU A 243 -11.84 -21.87 1.16
N LEU A 244 -11.37 -20.98 0.28
CA LEU A 244 -10.64 -19.76 0.63
C LEU A 244 -11.55 -18.54 0.68
N PHE A 245 -12.55 -18.48 -0.19
CA PHE A 245 -13.40 -17.30 -0.34
C PHE A 245 -14.48 -17.21 0.74
N VAL A 246 -15.13 -18.32 1.09
CA VAL A 246 -16.18 -18.36 2.12
C VAL A 246 -15.66 -17.90 3.49
N PRO A 247 -14.48 -18.35 3.97
CA PRO A 247 -13.88 -17.80 5.20
C PRO A 247 -13.68 -16.29 5.13
N GLN A 248 -13.18 -15.73 4.02
CA GLN A 248 -13.02 -14.29 3.87
C GLN A 248 -14.34 -13.54 3.97
N LEU A 249 -15.38 -13.98 3.24
CA LEU A 249 -16.71 -13.35 3.31
C LEU A 249 -17.27 -13.40 4.73
N ARG A 250 -17.07 -14.51 5.44
CA ARG A 250 -17.50 -14.66 6.83
C ARG A 250 -16.75 -13.73 7.76
N SER A 251 -15.44 -13.57 7.57
CA SER A 251 -14.62 -12.65 8.35
C SER A 251 -15.03 -11.19 8.15
N ILE A 252 -15.31 -10.79 6.90
CA ILE A 252 -15.80 -9.43 6.60
C ILE A 252 -17.17 -9.19 7.24
N LEU A 253 -18.12 -10.14 7.11
CA LEU A 253 -19.43 -10.02 7.72
C LEU A 253 -19.34 -9.95 9.24
N ARG A 254 -18.51 -10.77 9.88
CA ARG A 254 -18.31 -10.71 11.35
C ARG A 254 -17.73 -9.35 11.78
N ALA A 255 -16.77 -8.83 11.04
CA ALA A 255 -16.20 -7.52 11.33
C ALA A 255 -17.23 -6.38 11.18
N SER A 256 -18.22 -6.51 10.31
CA SER A 256 -19.29 -5.52 10.10
C SER A 256 -20.19 -5.30 11.33
N ALA A 257 -20.16 -6.20 12.31
CA ALA A 257 -20.84 -5.99 13.58
C ALA A 257 -20.23 -4.87 14.43
N PHE A 258 -19.01 -4.45 14.16
CA PHE A 258 -18.24 -3.48 14.93
C PHE A 258 -18.18 -2.08 14.32
N GLY A 259 -18.71 -1.89 13.10
CA GLY A 259 -18.74 -0.58 12.45
C GLY A 259 -19.23 -0.63 11.01
N LYS A 260 -19.09 0.49 10.30
CA LYS A 260 -19.58 0.63 8.92
C LYS A 260 -18.62 -0.02 7.93
N VAL A 261 -19.02 -1.15 7.36
CA VAL A 261 -18.25 -1.89 6.36
C VAL A 261 -19.00 -1.95 5.04
N GLN A 262 -18.27 -1.91 3.94
CA GLN A 262 -18.75 -2.15 2.59
C GLN A 262 -17.89 -3.26 1.95
N ILE A 263 -18.51 -4.16 1.22
CA ILE A 263 -17.81 -5.21 0.45
C ILE A 263 -17.61 -4.74 -0.97
N MET A 264 -16.45 -4.98 -1.55
CA MET A 264 -16.17 -4.68 -2.95
C MET A 264 -15.57 -5.90 -3.65
N PHE A 265 -16.25 -6.38 -4.71
CA PHE A 265 -15.74 -7.46 -5.55
C PHE A 265 -14.87 -6.89 -6.69
N PRO A 266 -13.59 -7.31 -6.79
CA PRO A 266 -12.72 -6.94 -7.89
C PRO A 266 -12.99 -7.76 -9.16
N MET A 267 -12.55 -7.27 -10.32
CA MET A 267 -12.47 -7.99 -11.59
C MET A 267 -13.80 -8.58 -12.12
N ILE A 268 -14.95 -8.09 -11.66
CA ILE A 268 -16.25 -8.48 -12.20
C ILE A 268 -16.31 -8.12 -13.70
N SER A 269 -16.59 -9.10 -14.55
CA SER A 269 -16.65 -8.91 -15.99
C SER A 269 -18.06 -8.86 -16.55
N GLY A 270 -19.05 -9.36 -15.81
CA GLY A 270 -20.45 -9.44 -16.23
C GLY A 270 -21.41 -9.73 -15.09
N VAL A 271 -22.69 -9.82 -15.46
CA VAL A 271 -23.77 -9.99 -14.51
C VAL A 271 -23.72 -11.37 -13.83
N GLU A 272 -23.34 -12.39 -14.58
CA GLU A 272 -23.30 -13.78 -14.09
C GLU A 272 -22.29 -13.95 -12.94
N GLU A 273 -21.06 -13.42 -13.09
CA GLU A 273 -20.05 -13.45 -12.03
C GLU A 273 -20.52 -12.70 -10.78
N LEU A 274 -21.21 -11.56 -10.98
CA LEU A 274 -21.78 -10.81 -9.87
C LEU A 274 -22.88 -11.59 -9.17
N GLU A 275 -23.81 -12.18 -9.90
CA GLU A 275 -24.90 -12.97 -9.31
C GLU A 275 -24.39 -14.18 -8.53
N GLU A 276 -23.37 -14.88 -9.04
CA GLU A 276 -22.74 -15.98 -8.31
C GLU A 276 -22.08 -15.50 -7.01
N SER A 277 -21.40 -14.35 -7.07
CA SER A 277 -20.77 -13.75 -5.88
C SER A 277 -21.79 -13.33 -4.83
N LEU A 278 -22.88 -12.71 -5.25
CA LEU A 278 -23.98 -12.29 -4.36
C LEU A 278 -24.71 -13.50 -3.76
N ALA A 279 -24.93 -14.55 -4.55
CA ALA A 279 -25.53 -15.79 -4.06
C ALA A 279 -24.66 -16.43 -2.96
N LEU A 280 -23.35 -16.52 -3.18
CA LEU A 280 -22.43 -17.05 -2.20
C LEU A 280 -22.39 -16.20 -0.92
N LEU A 281 -22.41 -14.88 -1.05
CA LEU A 281 -22.49 -13.96 0.09
C LEU A 281 -23.78 -14.21 0.91
N GLU A 282 -24.92 -14.39 0.23
CA GLU A 282 -26.17 -14.66 0.91
C GLU A 282 -26.18 -16.04 1.60
N GLU A 283 -25.55 -17.06 1.02
CA GLU A 283 -25.34 -18.36 1.68
C GLU A 283 -24.56 -18.18 3.01
N VAL A 284 -23.50 -17.37 3.00
CA VAL A 284 -22.70 -17.07 4.20
C VAL A 284 -23.52 -16.29 5.23
N LYS A 285 -24.31 -15.28 4.81
CA LYS A 285 -25.26 -14.58 5.69
C LYS A 285 -26.23 -15.53 6.36
N GLN A 286 -26.81 -16.47 5.61
CA GLN A 286 -27.72 -17.48 6.16
C GLN A 286 -27.03 -18.42 7.15
N GLU A 287 -25.77 -18.78 6.91
CA GLU A 287 -24.99 -19.55 7.86
C GLU A 287 -24.80 -18.80 9.19
N LEU A 288 -24.41 -17.53 9.13
CA LEU A 288 -24.21 -16.68 10.32
C LEU A 288 -25.52 -16.48 11.12
N ARG A 289 -26.64 -16.25 10.41
CA ARG A 289 -27.98 -16.17 11.04
C ARG A 289 -28.31 -17.45 11.81
N ARG A 290 -28.11 -18.62 11.19
CA ARG A 290 -28.35 -19.92 11.84
C ARG A 290 -27.48 -20.12 13.08
N LYS A 291 -26.25 -19.60 13.05
CA LYS A 291 -25.30 -19.66 14.16
C LYS A 291 -25.49 -18.53 15.17
N MET A 292 -26.44 -17.62 14.95
CA MET A 292 -26.67 -16.42 15.76
C MET A 292 -25.41 -15.54 15.94
N ILE A 293 -24.57 -15.49 14.92
CA ILE A 293 -23.38 -14.65 14.89
C ILE A 293 -23.79 -13.28 14.33
N PRO A 294 -23.53 -12.17 15.08
CA PRO A 294 -23.93 -10.84 14.63
C PRO A 294 -23.12 -10.35 13.44
N PHE A 295 -23.78 -9.65 12.53
CA PHE A 295 -23.20 -8.95 11.38
C PHE A 295 -24.17 -7.86 10.89
N ASP A 296 -23.73 -6.98 10.00
CA ASP A 296 -24.62 -6.01 9.34
C ASP A 296 -25.42 -6.69 8.23
N GLU A 297 -26.72 -6.87 8.46
CA GLU A 297 -27.63 -7.47 7.49
C GLU A 297 -27.75 -6.67 6.20
N GLN A 298 -27.53 -5.34 6.26
CA GLN A 298 -27.66 -4.41 5.15
C GLN A 298 -26.28 -3.93 4.65
N ILE A 299 -25.23 -4.72 4.88
CA ILE A 299 -23.89 -4.38 4.43
C ILE A 299 -23.89 -4.03 2.94
N PRO A 300 -23.46 -2.82 2.54
CA PRO A 300 -23.43 -2.44 1.13
C PRO A 300 -22.43 -3.27 0.34
N VAL A 301 -22.82 -3.63 -0.88
CA VAL A 301 -21.99 -4.41 -1.80
C VAL A 301 -21.75 -3.62 -3.08
N GLY A 302 -20.50 -3.46 -3.45
CA GLY A 302 -20.08 -2.83 -4.69
C GLY A 302 -19.13 -3.68 -5.51
N ILE A 303 -18.80 -3.19 -6.68
CA ILE A 303 -17.81 -3.81 -7.57
C ILE A 303 -16.79 -2.77 -8.05
N MET A 304 -15.62 -3.25 -8.45
CA MET A 304 -14.64 -2.43 -9.13
C MET A 304 -14.86 -2.50 -10.66
N ILE A 305 -15.03 -1.34 -11.27
CA ILE A 305 -15.09 -1.20 -12.74
C ILE A 305 -13.65 -1.04 -13.23
N GLU A 306 -13.05 -2.14 -13.61
CA GLU A 306 -11.64 -2.24 -14.04
C GLU A 306 -11.46 -3.19 -15.23
N VAL A 307 -12.54 -3.86 -15.64
CA VAL A 307 -12.59 -4.72 -16.82
C VAL A 307 -13.45 -4.02 -17.88
N PRO A 308 -13.02 -3.93 -19.15
CA PRO A 308 -13.76 -3.22 -20.20
C PRO A 308 -15.22 -3.69 -20.35
N SER A 309 -15.49 -4.99 -20.22
CA SER A 309 -16.85 -5.52 -20.30
C SER A 309 -17.75 -5.00 -19.17
N ALA A 310 -17.23 -4.84 -17.94
CA ALA A 310 -17.99 -4.27 -16.83
C ALA A 310 -18.37 -2.80 -17.09
N ALA A 311 -17.47 -2.03 -17.69
CA ALA A 311 -17.77 -0.66 -18.09
C ALA A 311 -18.90 -0.58 -19.14
N LEU A 312 -18.87 -1.51 -20.11
CA LEU A 312 -19.89 -1.55 -21.18
C LEU A 312 -21.27 -2.05 -20.70
N CYS A 313 -21.32 -2.88 -19.66
CA CYS A 313 -22.59 -3.38 -19.09
C CYS A 313 -22.92 -2.78 -17.73
N SER A 314 -22.33 -1.62 -17.40
CA SER A 314 -22.48 -0.98 -16.09
C SER A 314 -23.92 -0.64 -15.72
N ASP A 315 -24.80 -0.36 -16.69
CA ASP A 315 -26.24 -0.12 -16.49
C ASP A 315 -26.98 -1.37 -15.96
N ALA A 316 -26.56 -2.57 -16.37
CA ALA A 316 -27.11 -3.82 -15.86
C ALA A 316 -26.54 -4.14 -14.46
N LEU A 317 -25.26 -3.91 -14.25
CA LEU A 317 -24.57 -4.12 -12.99
C LEU A 317 -25.08 -3.16 -11.90
N ALA A 318 -25.34 -1.88 -12.23
CA ALA A 318 -25.85 -0.87 -11.30
C ALA A 318 -27.19 -1.21 -10.64
N LYS A 319 -27.97 -2.12 -11.24
CA LYS A 319 -29.24 -2.58 -10.66
C LYS A 319 -29.07 -3.61 -9.54
N LYS A 320 -27.85 -4.08 -9.33
CA LYS A 320 -27.54 -5.21 -8.46
C LYS A 320 -26.53 -4.89 -7.35
N VAL A 321 -25.93 -3.70 -7.40
CA VAL A 321 -24.93 -3.25 -6.43
C VAL A 321 -25.25 -1.87 -5.89
N ASP A 322 -24.71 -1.56 -4.71
CA ASP A 322 -24.96 -0.30 -4.03
C ASP A 322 -24.00 0.81 -4.51
N PHE A 323 -22.80 0.45 -5.00
CA PHE A 323 -21.82 1.41 -5.48
C PHE A 323 -20.85 0.80 -6.50
N PHE A 324 -20.19 1.68 -7.24
CA PHE A 324 -19.05 1.35 -8.09
C PHE A 324 -17.77 2.00 -7.54
N SER A 325 -16.67 1.27 -7.63
CA SER A 325 -15.32 1.80 -7.54
C SER A 325 -14.71 1.76 -8.94
N VAL A 326 -14.12 2.85 -9.41
CA VAL A 326 -13.48 2.89 -10.72
C VAL A 326 -11.98 2.78 -10.55
N GLY A 327 -11.38 1.73 -11.14
CA GLY A 327 -9.96 1.41 -11.06
C GLY A 327 -9.18 1.81 -12.30
#